data_3a7cf6654d2a7636e96db158a1d456e8
#
_entry.id   3a7cf6654d2a7636e96db158a1d456e8
#
_cell.length_a   1.000
_cell.length_b   1.000
_cell.length_c   1.000
_cell.angle_alpha   90.00
_cell.angle_beta   90.00
_cell.angle_gamma   90.00
#
_symmetry.space_group_name_H-M   'P 1'
#
loop_
_entity.id
_entity.type
_entity.pdbx_description
1 polymer ?
#
loop_
_entity_poly.entity_id
_entity_poly.type
_entity_poly.pdbx_seq_one_letter_code
_entity_poly.pdbx_strand_id
1 'polypeptide(L)'
;MFNFKDMTIGKKVGFGFGFMTLILMGVVLLTIQKVRTMETITKRVVELRTPTAHASLMMLNGINHSLASLRGWIILGDQKFQTERSIAWEEQINPSLNQMHGLAPNWTDPENKTRLKSIEKEITNFKAVQKKIEDIAQTSENSPAQKILFTQAEPLEKSIVATVSKMIRMEMGNNKTSKDKQLIEALGNIETTTSLALERADEFLLSGNPEFKKESLDNWKKNIAYMSVLKKYKNNFNKAQIKNFESLQVKLNQFGPLLEQIIRIRSGAEWNLANHWVKTDAAPVAFRIKELLQEMTSVQEELLESDVAEISRKTHFLVVLLVALFFSAALISSALGANITSSISKPILDVCNLADEIAHGNQTKKRLPVFSGNELGTLSQSFNQLLDRLQEEKLENKD
;
A
#
# COMPACT_ATOMS: atom_id res chain seq x y z
N MET A 1 13.81 -19.63 -65.72
CA MET A 1 12.39 -19.54 -65.31
C MET A 1 11.89 -20.96 -65.09
N PHE A 2 11.57 -21.32 -63.85
CA PHE A 2 11.10 -22.70 -63.53
C PHE A 2 9.73 -22.89 -64.18
N ASN A 3 9.65 -23.78 -65.15
CA ASN A 3 8.39 -24.08 -65.83
C ASN A 3 7.64 -25.18 -65.06
N PHE A 4 6.70 -24.80 -64.22
CA PHE A 4 5.93 -25.72 -63.35
C PHE A 4 5.23 -26.83 -64.17
N LYS A 5 4.94 -26.57 -65.46
CA LYS A 5 4.27 -27.56 -66.35
C LYS A 5 5.13 -28.78 -66.64
N ASP A 6 6.44 -28.64 -66.75
CA ASP A 6 7.38 -29.72 -67.09
C ASP A 6 7.94 -30.50 -65.91
N MET A 7 7.56 -30.10 -64.69
CA MET A 7 7.96 -30.87 -63.48
C MET A 7 7.24 -32.19 -63.40
N THR A 8 7.95 -33.23 -62.91
CA THR A 8 7.39 -34.55 -62.62
C THR A 8 6.26 -34.47 -61.59
N ILE A 9 5.31 -35.42 -61.62
CA ILE A 9 4.16 -35.46 -60.71
C ILE A 9 4.62 -35.41 -59.24
N GLY A 10 5.61 -36.24 -58.88
CA GLY A 10 6.16 -36.30 -57.52
C GLY A 10 6.75 -34.97 -57.06
N LYS A 11 7.46 -34.25 -57.95
CA LYS A 11 8.02 -32.92 -57.63
C LYS A 11 6.92 -31.85 -57.47
N LYS A 12 5.83 -31.86 -58.27
CA LYS A 12 4.69 -30.92 -58.14
C LYS A 12 3.99 -31.08 -56.80
N VAL A 13 3.69 -32.32 -56.44
CA VAL A 13 3.02 -32.66 -55.18
C VAL A 13 3.94 -32.33 -53.98
N GLY A 14 5.21 -32.77 -54.05
CA GLY A 14 6.20 -32.51 -53.03
C GLY A 14 6.44 -31.00 -52.77
N PHE A 15 6.50 -30.22 -53.87
CA PHE A 15 6.62 -28.76 -53.76
C PHE A 15 5.39 -28.13 -53.09
N GLY A 16 4.18 -28.57 -53.47
CA GLY A 16 2.93 -28.05 -52.87
C GLY A 16 2.85 -28.31 -51.34
N PHE A 17 3.09 -29.58 -50.94
CA PHE A 17 3.09 -29.94 -49.52
C PHE A 17 4.27 -29.33 -48.77
N GLY A 18 5.48 -29.28 -49.32
CA GLY A 18 6.66 -28.68 -48.72
C GLY A 18 6.46 -27.17 -48.46
N PHE A 19 5.89 -26.46 -49.43
CA PHE A 19 5.58 -25.02 -49.30
C PHE A 19 4.55 -24.77 -48.21
N MET A 20 3.47 -25.55 -48.13
CA MET A 20 2.47 -25.46 -47.07
C MET A 20 3.06 -25.74 -45.67
N THR A 21 3.95 -26.75 -45.58
CA THR A 21 4.65 -27.07 -44.32
C THR A 21 5.56 -25.94 -43.89
N LEU A 22 6.26 -25.26 -44.81
CA LEU A 22 7.06 -24.07 -44.50
C LEU A 22 6.22 -22.91 -44.02
N ILE A 23 5.05 -22.65 -44.62
CA ILE A 23 4.11 -21.62 -44.14
C ILE A 23 3.68 -21.94 -42.71
N LEU A 24 3.20 -23.15 -42.43
CA LEU A 24 2.79 -23.59 -41.11
C LEU A 24 3.91 -23.44 -40.06
N MET A 25 5.13 -23.85 -40.42
CA MET A 25 6.30 -23.70 -39.56
C MET A 25 6.57 -22.22 -39.23
N GLY A 26 6.49 -21.32 -40.22
CA GLY A 26 6.62 -19.90 -40.07
C GLY A 26 5.56 -19.33 -39.10
N VAL A 27 4.29 -19.71 -39.25
CA VAL A 27 3.17 -19.29 -38.38
C VAL A 27 3.41 -19.75 -36.95
N VAL A 28 3.83 -21.03 -36.75
CA VAL A 28 4.10 -21.56 -35.40
C VAL A 28 5.25 -20.82 -34.74
N LEU A 29 6.35 -20.56 -35.43
CA LEU A 29 7.52 -19.84 -34.89
C LEU A 29 7.15 -18.40 -34.49
N LEU A 30 6.41 -17.70 -35.35
CA LEU A 30 5.92 -16.33 -35.03
C LEU A 30 5.01 -16.32 -33.83
N THR A 31 4.09 -17.28 -33.73
CA THR A 31 3.17 -17.43 -32.60
C THR A 31 3.93 -17.65 -31.30
N ILE A 32 4.88 -18.59 -31.29
CA ILE A 32 5.72 -18.89 -30.11
C ILE A 32 6.47 -17.61 -29.65
N GLN A 33 7.07 -16.88 -30.60
CA GLN A 33 7.80 -15.64 -30.26
C GLN A 33 6.89 -14.60 -29.62
N LYS A 34 5.68 -14.40 -30.15
CA LYS A 34 4.71 -13.42 -29.62
C LYS A 34 4.17 -13.84 -28.27
N VAL A 35 3.87 -15.12 -28.06
CA VAL A 35 3.41 -15.66 -26.78
C VAL A 35 4.47 -15.50 -25.70
N ARG A 36 5.74 -15.79 -25.99
CA ARG A 36 6.86 -15.57 -25.03
C ARG A 36 6.98 -14.11 -24.60
N THR A 37 6.78 -13.17 -25.52
CA THR A 37 6.80 -11.73 -25.19
C THR A 37 5.64 -11.38 -24.24
N MET A 38 4.45 -11.92 -24.46
CA MET A 38 3.29 -11.72 -23.57
C MET A 38 3.53 -12.35 -22.19
N GLU A 39 4.11 -13.54 -22.14
CA GLU A 39 4.46 -14.20 -20.90
C GLU A 39 5.39 -13.34 -20.03
N THR A 40 6.39 -12.68 -20.61
CA THR A 40 7.30 -11.79 -19.89
C THR A 40 6.56 -10.60 -19.26
N ILE A 41 5.61 -9.99 -19.99
CA ILE A 41 4.81 -8.88 -19.46
C ILE A 41 3.86 -9.38 -18.37
N THR A 42 3.22 -10.54 -18.58
CA THR A 42 2.33 -11.14 -17.58
C THR A 42 3.08 -11.47 -16.28
N LYS A 43 4.29 -12.01 -16.35
CA LYS A 43 5.14 -12.23 -15.18
C LYS A 43 5.44 -10.93 -14.46
N ARG A 44 5.77 -9.86 -15.19
CA ARG A 44 5.99 -8.54 -14.59
C ARG A 44 4.76 -8.02 -13.84
N VAL A 45 3.57 -8.21 -14.39
CA VAL A 45 2.31 -7.84 -13.72
C VAL A 45 2.10 -8.66 -12.45
N VAL A 46 2.19 -9.98 -12.54
CA VAL A 46 1.84 -10.91 -11.45
C VAL A 46 2.91 -10.98 -10.37
N GLU A 47 4.19 -10.97 -10.75
CA GLU A 47 5.32 -11.20 -9.83
C GLU A 47 5.96 -9.91 -9.32
N LEU A 48 5.66 -8.75 -9.94
CA LEU A 48 6.28 -7.48 -9.55
C LEU A 48 5.27 -6.38 -9.23
N ARG A 49 4.38 -6.00 -10.19
CA ARG A 49 3.46 -4.86 -10.00
C ARG A 49 2.47 -5.11 -8.88
N THR A 50 1.69 -6.18 -8.99
CA THR A 50 0.67 -6.53 -8.00
C THR A 50 1.25 -6.78 -6.60
N PRO A 51 2.33 -7.55 -6.41
CA PRO A 51 2.94 -7.71 -5.10
C PRO A 51 3.49 -6.42 -4.50
N THR A 52 4.04 -5.50 -5.32
CA THR A 52 4.53 -4.21 -4.83
C THR A 52 3.38 -3.33 -4.34
N ALA A 53 2.29 -3.21 -5.11
CA ALA A 53 1.10 -2.46 -4.70
C ALA A 53 0.47 -3.07 -3.43
N HIS A 54 0.34 -4.39 -3.37
CA HIS A 54 -0.18 -5.09 -2.19
C HIS A 54 0.68 -4.86 -0.94
N ALA A 55 2.00 -4.95 -1.04
CA ALA A 55 2.90 -4.68 0.08
C ALA A 55 2.78 -3.23 0.57
N SER A 56 2.62 -2.25 -0.36
CA SER A 56 2.38 -0.86 -0.01
C SER A 56 1.08 -0.67 0.77
N LEU A 57 -0.01 -1.29 0.33
CA LEU A 57 -1.31 -1.22 1.00
C LEU A 57 -1.31 -1.92 2.36
N MET A 58 -0.67 -3.08 2.48
CA MET A 58 -0.54 -3.80 3.75
C MET A 58 0.28 -2.99 4.75
N MET A 59 1.36 -2.35 4.33
CA MET A 59 2.15 -1.46 5.19
C MET A 59 1.33 -0.24 5.61
N LEU A 60 0.57 0.36 4.70
CA LEU A 60 -0.33 1.48 4.99
C LEU A 60 -1.35 1.12 6.08
N ASN A 61 -1.96 -0.06 5.97
CA ASN A 61 -2.87 -0.58 6.98
C ASN A 61 -2.16 -0.79 8.31
N GLY A 62 -0.96 -1.36 8.31
CA GLY A 62 -0.14 -1.55 9.51
C GLY A 62 0.21 -0.24 10.23
N ILE A 63 0.59 0.80 9.48
CA ILE A 63 0.85 2.14 10.04
C ILE A 63 -0.40 2.72 10.70
N ASN A 64 -1.58 2.62 10.04
CA ASN A 64 -2.84 3.08 10.61
C ASN A 64 -3.23 2.28 11.86
N HIS A 65 -3.13 0.96 11.82
CA HIS A 65 -3.43 0.06 12.93
C HIS A 65 -2.51 0.34 14.13
N SER A 66 -1.20 0.44 13.89
CA SER A 66 -0.22 0.76 14.94
C SER A 66 -0.46 2.12 15.59
N LEU A 67 -0.84 3.16 14.82
CA LEU A 67 -1.16 4.47 15.35
C LEU A 67 -2.48 4.49 16.14
N ALA A 68 -3.50 3.78 15.66
CA ALA A 68 -4.77 3.63 16.36
C ALA A 68 -4.59 2.90 17.70
N SER A 69 -3.83 1.81 17.71
CA SER A 69 -3.51 1.05 18.92
C SER A 69 -2.71 1.87 19.92
N LEU A 70 -1.73 2.67 19.46
CA LEU A 70 -1.01 3.59 20.33
C LEU A 70 -1.94 4.60 21.03
N ARG A 71 -2.89 5.16 20.29
CA ARG A 71 -3.90 6.07 20.87
C ARG A 71 -4.81 5.37 21.86
N GLY A 72 -5.22 4.12 21.55
CA GLY A 72 -5.97 3.29 22.48
C GLY A 72 -5.23 3.05 23.80
N TRP A 73 -3.93 2.75 23.73
CA TRP A 73 -3.06 2.63 24.91
C TRP A 73 -3.00 3.91 25.73
N ILE A 74 -2.80 5.07 25.09
CA ILE A 74 -2.72 6.35 25.79
C ILE A 74 -4.03 6.67 26.54
N ILE A 75 -5.17 6.38 25.94
CA ILE A 75 -6.48 6.78 26.47
C ILE A 75 -7.00 5.79 27.52
N LEU A 76 -6.89 4.48 27.24
CA LEU A 76 -7.54 3.43 28.00
C LEU A 76 -6.58 2.69 28.94
N GLY A 77 -5.27 2.69 28.69
CA GLY A 77 -4.30 1.96 29.48
C GLY A 77 -4.45 0.42 29.43
N ASP A 78 -5.23 -0.10 28.49
CA ASP A 78 -5.43 -1.54 28.34
C ASP A 78 -4.28 -2.15 27.53
N GLN A 79 -3.60 -3.14 28.12
CA GLN A 79 -2.46 -3.83 27.53
C GLN A 79 -2.76 -4.49 26.19
N LYS A 80 -4.04 -4.76 25.90
CA LYS A 80 -4.49 -5.24 24.60
C LYS A 80 -3.99 -4.34 23.46
N PHE A 81 -4.00 -3.02 23.64
CA PHE A 81 -3.55 -2.10 22.60
C PHE A 81 -2.04 -2.16 22.33
N GLN A 82 -1.23 -2.52 23.34
CA GLN A 82 0.20 -2.80 23.12
C GLN A 82 0.38 -4.05 22.27
N THR A 83 -0.39 -5.09 22.54
CA THR A 83 -0.40 -6.32 21.75
C THR A 83 -0.84 -6.08 20.32
N GLU A 84 -1.95 -5.35 20.10
CA GLU A 84 -2.44 -4.98 18.77
C GLU A 84 -1.39 -4.15 17.99
N ARG A 85 -0.66 -3.26 18.67
CA ARG A 85 0.43 -2.52 18.05
C ARG A 85 1.58 -3.45 17.62
N SER A 86 1.96 -4.43 18.47
CA SER A 86 2.96 -5.45 18.11
C SER A 86 2.54 -6.25 16.89
N ILE A 87 1.27 -6.70 16.84
CA ILE A 87 0.69 -7.41 15.69
C ILE A 87 0.80 -6.56 14.42
N ALA A 88 0.46 -5.27 14.49
CA ALA A 88 0.61 -4.37 13.35
C ALA A 88 2.05 -4.30 12.82
N TRP A 89 3.04 -4.29 13.72
CA TRP A 89 4.45 -4.31 13.34
C TRP A 89 4.91 -5.65 12.80
N GLU A 90 4.55 -6.76 13.45
CA GLU A 90 5.08 -8.10 13.15
C GLU A 90 4.39 -8.73 11.93
N GLU A 91 3.09 -8.49 11.73
CA GLU A 91 2.31 -9.14 10.68
C GLU A 91 2.06 -8.25 9.45
N GLN A 92 2.17 -6.91 9.58
CA GLN A 92 1.84 -6.01 8.49
C GLN A 92 3.05 -5.15 8.07
N ILE A 93 3.68 -4.39 8.98
CA ILE A 93 4.72 -3.43 8.61
C ILE A 93 6.01 -4.14 8.21
N ASN A 94 6.58 -4.97 9.09
CA ASN A 94 7.85 -5.65 8.83
C ASN A 94 7.79 -6.62 7.65
N PRO A 95 6.75 -7.48 7.50
CA PRO A 95 6.65 -8.36 6.34
C PRO A 95 6.52 -7.59 5.02
N SER A 96 5.75 -6.51 5.00
CA SER A 96 5.60 -5.66 3.81
C SER A 96 6.92 -4.99 3.43
N LEU A 97 7.67 -4.49 4.40
CA LEU A 97 8.99 -3.89 4.15
C LEU A 97 9.96 -4.92 3.56
N ASN A 98 10.01 -6.13 4.14
CA ASN A 98 10.84 -7.23 3.65
C ASN A 98 10.43 -7.65 2.22
N GLN A 99 9.13 -7.71 1.93
CA GLN A 99 8.63 -8.00 0.60
C GLN A 99 9.05 -6.93 -0.42
N MET A 100 8.93 -5.65 -0.07
CA MET A 100 9.41 -4.54 -0.92
C MET A 100 10.91 -4.63 -1.20
N HIS A 101 11.73 -5.00 -0.22
CA HIS A 101 13.16 -5.22 -0.41
C HIS A 101 13.45 -6.33 -1.43
N GLY A 102 12.71 -7.44 -1.36
CA GLY A 102 12.84 -8.53 -2.31
C GLY A 102 12.46 -8.13 -3.74
N LEU A 103 11.48 -7.25 -3.90
CA LEU A 103 10.97 -6.78 -5.19
C LEU A 103 11.79 -5.61 -5.78
N ALA A 104 12.40 -4.79 -4.93
CA ALA A 104 13.10 -3.56 -5.32
C ALA A 104 14.19 -3.72 -6.40
N PRO A 105 15.00 -4.79 -6.44
CA PRO A 105 15.98 -4.98 -7.52
C PRO A 105 15.36 -4.97 -8.91
N ASN A 106 14.14 -5.48 -9.05
CA ASN A 106 13.43 -5.67 -10.31
C ASN A 106 12.52 -4.48 -10.69
N TRP A 107 12.39 -3.46 -9.85
CA TRP A 107 11.56 -2.30 -10.16
C TRP A 107 12.09 -1.54 -11.37
N THR A 108 11.19 -1.23 -12.27
CA THR A 108 11.50 -0.49 -13.51
C THR A 108 11.52 1.02 -13.31
N ASP A 109 10.82 1.52 -12.28
CA ASP A 109 10.87 2.92 -11.89
C ASP A 109 11.96 3.12 -10.82
N PRO A 110 13.01 3.92 -11.11
CA PRO A 110 14.09 4.18 -10.17
C PRO A 110 13.65 5.02 -8.96
N GLU A 111 12.61 5.84 -9.10
CA GLU A 111 12.08 6.66 -8.00
C GLU A 111 11.50 5.81 -6.88
N ASN A 112 10.91 4.66 -7.19
CA ASN A 112 10.42 3.72 -6.18
C ASN A 112 11.53 3.18 -5.27
N LYS A 113 12.77 3.05 -5.77
CA LYS A 113 13.93 2.69 -4.93
C LYS A 113 14.30 3.81 -3.96
N THR A 114 14.17 5.05 -4.40
CA THR A 114 14.40 6.23 -3.55
C THR A 114 13.30 6.38 -2.51
N ARG A 115 12.02 6.16 -2.91
CA ARG A 115 10.88 6.16 -1.99
C ARG A 115 11.03 5.08 -0.91
N LEU A 116 11.46 3.87 -1.28
CA LEU A 116 11.68 2.79 -0.30
C LEU A 116 12.72 3.19 0.75
N LYS A 117 13.85 3.78 0.37
CA LYS A 117 14.87 4.26 1.32
C LYS A 117 14.32 5.34 2.28
N SER A 118 13.47 6.22 1.76
CA SER A 118 12.81 7.23 2.58
C SER A 118 11.81 6.61 3.55
N ILE A 119 11.03 5.63 3.09
CA ILE A 119 10.09 4.85 3.91
C ILE A 119 10.85 4.15 5.05
N GLU A 120 11.96 3.50 4.79
CA GLU A 120 12.78 2.82 5.82
C GLU A 120 13.25 3.76 6.93
N LYS A 121 13.74 4.95 6.52
CA LYS A 121 14.17 5.97 7.48
C LYS A 121 13.01 6.43 8.35
N GLU A 122 11.86 6.71 7.74
CA GLU A 122 10.69 7.19 8.47
C GLU A 122 10.06 6.08 9.33
N ILE A 123 10.06 4.82 8.89
CA ILE A 123 9.59 3.67 9.69
C ILE A 123 10.47 3.49 10.94
N THR A 124 11.79 3.61 10.79
CA THR A 124 12.71 3.53 11.93
C THR A 124 12.43 4.63 12.94
N ASN A 125 12.24 5.87 12.48
CA ASN A 125 11.86 7.00 13.30
C ASN A 125 10.48 6.78 13.96
N PHE A 126 9.50 6.33 13.20
CA PHE A 126 8.14 6.06 13.70
C PHE A 126 8.13 5.05 14.85
N LYS A 127 8.90 3.97 14.71
CA LYS A 127 9.05 2.95 15.75
C LYS A 127 9.64 3.52 17.03
N ALA A 128 10.68 4.33 16.92
CA ALA A 128 11.34 4.97 18.07
C ALA A 128 10.40 5.96 18.78
N VAL A 129 9.68 6.78 18.02
CA VAL A 129 8.71 7.74 18.56
C VAL A 129 7.55 7.02 19.25
N GLN A 130 6.99 5.97 18.63
CA GLN A 130 5.93 5.18 19.25
C GLN A 130 6.37 4.56 20.58
N LYS A 131 7.59 4.01 20.63
CA LYS A 131 8.13 3.44 21.88
C LYS A 131 8.26 4.50 22.95
N LYS A 132 8.83 5.67 22.63
CA LYS A 132 8.94 6.80 23.57
C LYS A 132 7.58 7.19 24.15
N ILE A 133 6.54 7.25 23.33
CA ILE A 133 5.18 7.58 23.76
C ILE A 133 4.61 6.48 24.65
N GLU A 134 4.75 5.23 24.24
CA GLU A 134 4.24 4.08 24.99
C GLU A 134 4.86 3.98 26.39
N ASP A 135 6.17 4.23 26.50
CA ASP A 135 6.92 4.12 27.75
C ASP A 135 6.43 5.12 28.82
N ILE A 136 5.90 6.28 28.43
CA ILE A 136 5.41 7.28 29.40
C ILE A 136 3.89 7.32 29.55
N ALA A 137 3.12 6.82 28.58
CA ALA A 137 1.68 7.07 28.46
C ALA A 137 0.88 6.76 29.73
N GLN A 138 1.25 5.72 30.47
CA GLN A 138 0.58 5.28 31.70
C GLN A 138 1.43 5.55 32.96
N THR A 139 2.36 6.50 32.90
CA THR A 139 3.21 6.91 34.03
C THR A 139 2.87 8.32 34.50
N SER A 140 3.31 8.69 35.69
CA SER A 140 3.19 10.05 36.23
C SER A 140 3.89 11.11 35.37
N GLU A 141 4.87 10.72 34.58
CA GLU A 141 5.60 11.60 33.66
C GLU A 141 4.70 12.13 32.53
N ASN A 142 3.67 11.36 32.16
CA ASN A 142 2.72 11.77 31.11
C ASN A 142 1.91 13.02 31.47
N SER A 143 1.68 13.27 32.77
CA SER A 143 0.90 14.41 33.27
C SER A 143 1.73 15.24 34.25
N PRO A 144 2.65 16.11 33.78
CA PRO A 144 3.59 16.82 34.64
C PRO A 144 2.91 17.70 35.70
N ALA A 145 1.79 18.29 35.37
CA ALA A 145 1.02 19.14 36.33
C ALA A 145 0.46 18.26 37.47
N GLN A 146 -0.04 17.09 37.17
CA GLN A 146 -0.56 16.11 38.13
C GLN A 146 0.55 15.60 39.04
N LYS A 147 1.73 15.32 38.46
CA LYS A 147 2.92 14.94 39.26
C LYS A 147 3.28 16.03 40.27
N ILE A 148 3.34 17.31 39.87
CA ILE A 148 3.63 18.42 40.77
C ILE A 148 2.55 18.52 41.84
N LEU A 149 1.27 18.38 41.49
CA LEU A 149 0.14 18.44 42.45
C LEU A 149 0.39 17.41 43.57
N PHE A 150 0.53 16.16 43.27
CA PHE A 150 0.60 15.08 44.28
C PHE A 150 1.94 15.01 45.03
N THR A 151 3.05 15.34 44.38
CA THR A 151 4.38 15.16 44.99
C THR A 151 4.86 16.43 45.73
N GLN A 152 4.34 17.62 45.43
CA GLN A 152 4.82 18.88 45.95
C GLN A 152 3.71 19.74 46.56
N ALA A 153 2.64 20.05 45.82
CA ALA A 153 1.65 20.98 46.23
C ALA A 153 0.75 20.44 47.37
N GLU A 154 0.25 19.24 47.28
CA GLU A 154 -0.59 18.60 48.30
C GLU A 154 0.15 18.38 49.66
N PRO A 155 1.40 17.85 49.71
CA PRO A 155 2.15 17.79 50.96
C PRO A 155 2.38 19.15 51.55
N LEU A 156 2.64 20.15 50.73
CA LEU A 156 2.85 21.54 51.23
C LEU A 156 1.57 22.16 51.77
N GLU A 157 0.43 21.94 51.09
CA GLU A 157 -0.90 22.35 51.59
C GLU A 157 -1.18 21.74 52.98
N LYS A 158 -1.02 20.39 53.11
CA LYS A 158 -1.19 19.72 54.40
C LYS A 158 -0.31 20.33 55.50
N SER A 159 0.93 20.71 55.15
CA SER A 159 1.84 21.38 56.06
C SER A 159 1.44 22.79 56.43
N ILE A 160 0.84 23.54 55.49
CA ILE A 160 0.26 24.89 55.72
C ILE A 160 -0.91 24.76 56.69
N VAL A 161 -1.90 23.91 56.38
CA VAL A 161 -3.08 23.64 57.22
C VAL A 161 -2.67 23.26 58.65
N ALA A 162 -1.72 22.36 58.81
CA ALA A 162 -1.22 21.94 60.13
C ALA A 162 -0.58 23.12 60.90
N THR A 163 0.12 24.05 60.20
CA THR A 163 0.72 25.24 60.80
C THR A 163 -0.36 26.23 61.23
N VAL A 164 -1.35 26.51 60.39
CA VAL A 164 -2.49 27.37 60.67
C VAL A 164 -3.29 26.83 61.86
N SER A 165 -3.69 25.56 61.81
CA SER A 165 -4.42 24.90 62.89
C SER A 165 -3.67 24.96 64.25
N LYS A 166 -2.33 24.89 64.22
CA LYS A 166 -1.49 25.07 65.42
C LYS A 166 -1.56 26.53 65.93
N MET A 167 -1.49 27.51 65.05
CA MET A 167 -1.62 28.92 65.42
C MET A 167 -3.01 29.23 65.98
N ILE A 168 -4.10 28.72 65.42
CA ILE A 168 -5.47 28.84 65.92
C ILE A 168 -5.57 28.26 67.34
N ARG A 169 -5.04 27.04 67.56
CA ARG A 169 -5.02 26.41 68.92
C ARG A 169 -4.29 27.26 69.94
N MET A 170 -3.17 27.88 69.60
CA MET A 170 -2.43 28.78 70.49
C MET A 170 -3.25 30.03 70.85
N GLU A 171 -4.04 30.55 69.91
CA GLU A 171 -4.87 31.75 70.17
C GLU A 171 -6.14 31.41 70.95
N MET A 172 -6.75 30.28 70.78
CA MET A 172 -7.94 29.82 71.53
C MET A 172 -7.67 29.61 73.02
N GLY A 173 -6.42 29.45 73.47
CA GLY A 173 -6.03 29.32 74.88
C GLY A 173 -5.89 30.64 75.63
N ASN A 174 -5.94 31.77 74.93
CA ASN A 174 -5.82 33.10 75.54
C ASN A 174 -7.23 33.74 75.84
N ASN A 175 -7.30 34.72 76.76
CA ASN A 175 -8.53 35.43 77.03
C ASN A 175 -9.02 36.18 75.79
N LYS A 176 -10.24 35.85 75.30
CA LYS A 176 -10.79 36.25 73.98
C LYS A 176 -11.15 37.79 73.94
N THR A 177 -10.30 38.54 73.27
CA THR A 177 -10.61 39.94 72.87
C THR A 177 -11.24 39.99 71.49
N SER A 178 -11.82 41.13 71.04
CA SER A 178 -12.33 41.34 69.67
C SER A 178 -11.22 41.18 68.63
N LYS A 179 -9.96 41.48 68.95
CA LYS A 179 -8.79 41.32 68.08
C LYS A 179 -8.45 39.88 67.85
N ASP A 180 -8.60 39.06 68.90
CA ASP A 180 -8.29 37.59 68.82
C ASP A 180 -9.29 36.90 67.92
N LYS A 181 -10.54 37.30 67.82
CA LYS A 181 -11.54 36.78 66.88
C LYS A 181 -11.18 37.09 65.41
N GLN A 182 -10.76 38.33 65.11
CA GLN A 182 -10.33 38.73 63.76
C GLN A 182 -9.04 37.93 63.31
N LEU A 183 -8.13 37.65 64.23
CA LEU A 183 -6.97 36.91 63.99
C LEU A 183 -7.29 35.42 63.67
N ILE A 184 -8.19 34.79 64.48
CA ILE A 184 -8.67 33.43 64.23
C ILE A 184 -9.41 33.35 62.92
N GLU A 185 -10.25 34.35 62.61
CA GLU A 185 -10.94 34.40 61.30
C GLU A 185 -9.97 34.52 60.13
N ALA A 186 -8.94 35.37 60.22
CA ALA A 186 -7.91 35.50 59.19
C ALA A 186 -7.13 34.17 58.98
N LEU A 187 -6.78 33.50 60.09
CA LEU A 187 -6.12 32.18 60.04
C LEU A 187 -7.04 31.12 59.38
N GLY A 188 -8.32 31.03 59.78
CA GLY A 188 -9.27 30.11 59.19
C GLY A 188 -9.51 30.37 57.70
N ASN A 189 -9.57 31.67 57.33
CA ASN A 189 -9.68 32.04 55.92
C ASN A 189 -8.43 31.68 55.08
N ILE A 190 -7.21 31.75 55.67
CA ILE A 190 -5.97 31.30 55.01
C ILE A 190 -6.03 29.77 54.79
N GLU A 191 -6.45 29.00 55.78
CA GLU A 191 -6.63 27.56 55.68
C GLU A 191 -7.61 27.21 54.55
N THR A 192 -8.83 27.74 54.62
CA THR A 192 -9.90 27.49 53.66
C THR A 192 -9.51 27.89 52.23
N THR A 193 -8.92 29.07 52.04
CA THR A 193 -8.55 29.55 50.71
C THR A 193 -7.35 28.83 50.12
N THR A 194 -6.43 28.29 50.97
CA THR A 194 -5.34 27.42 50.49
C THR A 194 -5.89 26.10 49.97
N SER A 195 -6.76 25.42 50.74
CA SER A 195 -7.34 24.14 50.34
C SER A 195 -8.26 24.30 49.13
N LEU A 196 -9.12 25.31 49.08
CA LEU A 196 -9.97 25.60 47.92
C LEU A 196 -9.14 25.94 46.66
N ALA A 197 -8.04 26.67 46.79
CA ALA A 197 -7.19 26.97 45.65
C ALA A 197 -6.59 25.70 45.03
N LEU A 198 -6.15 24.73 45.87
CA LEU A 198 -5.61 23.47 45.40
C LEU A 198 -6.71 22.56 44.83
N GLU A 199 -7.84 22.43 45.52
CA GLU A 199 -9.00 21.66 45.09
C GLU A 199 -9.48 22.10 43.69
N ARG A 200 -9.65 23.39 43.47
CA ARG A 200 -10.05 23.94 42.17
C ARG A 200 -8.97 23.76 41.09
N ALA A 201 -7.70 23.77 41.47
CA ALA A 201 -6.62 23.42 40.53
C ALA A 201 -6.67 21.94 40.12
N ASP A 202 -6.99 21.02 41.04
CA ASP A 202 -7.18 19.62 40.73
C ASP A 202 -8.39 19.39 39.81
N GLU A 203 -9.52 20.03 40.12
CA GLU A 203 -10.71 20.00 39.22
C GLU A 203 -10.40 20.54 37.83
N PHE A 204 -9.57 21.61 37.75
CA PHE A 204 -9.08 22.09 36.46
C PHE A 204 -8.19 21.10 35.74
N LEU A 205 -7.31 20.37 36.45
CA LEU A 205 -6.50 19.30 35.85
C LEU A 205 -7.37 18.22 35.25
N LEU A 206 -8.41 17.78 35.94
CA LEU A 206 -9.29 16.70 35.51
C LEU A 206 -10.20 17.14 34.34
N SER A 207 -10.86 18.28 34.47
CA SER A 207 -11.90 18.69 33.52
C SER A 207 -11.42 19.57 32.38
N GLY A 208 -10.35 20.35 32.59
CA GLY A 208 -9.93 21.43 31.68
C GLY A 208 -10.87 22.65 31.68
N ASN A 209 -11.89 22.68 32.54
CA ASN A 209 -12.85 23.80 32.59
C ASN A 209 -12.19 25.07 33.10
N PRO A 210 -12.18 26.16 32.32
CA PRO A 210 -11.52 27.42 32.69
C PRO A 210 -12.13 28.12 33.93
N GLU A 211 -13.34 27.74 34.33
CA GLU A 211 -13.97 28.28 35.53
C GLU A 211 -13.21 27.82 36.78
N PHE A 212 -12.85 26.55 36.88
CA PHE A 212 -12.05 26.04 38.01
C PHE A 212 -10.68 26.69 38.08
N LYS A 213 -10.04 26.96 36.95
CA LYS A 213 -8.80 27.75 36.87
C LYS A 213 -8.99 29.13 37.49
N LYS A 214 -10.08 29.83 37.14
CA LYS A 214 -10.40 31.15 37.67
C LYS A 214 -10.65 31.09 39.18
N GLU A 215 -11.46 30.13 39.63
CA GLU A 215 -11.76 29.96 41.05
C GLU A 215 -10.50 29.65 41.89
N SER A 216 -9.61 28.82 41.38
CA SER A 216 -8.32 28.51 41.99
C SER A 216 -7.48 29.77 42.21
N LEU A 217 -7.31 30.58 41.16
CA LEU A 217 -6.55 31.84 41.22
C LEU A 217 -7.22 32.90 42.11
N ASP A 218 -8.55 32.99 42.10
CA ASP A 218 -9.31 33.92 42.94
C ASP A 218 -9.18 33.52 44.41
N ASN A 219 -9.24 32.23 44.76
CA ASN A 219 -8.99 31.78 46.13
C ASN A 219 -7.55 32.07 46.57
N TRP A 220 -6.58 31.84 45.69
CA TRP A 220 -5.20 32.20 45.98
C TRP A 220 -5.02 33.72 46.20
N LYS A 221 -5.64 34.56 45.43
CA LYS A 221 -5.62 36.02 45.60
C LYS A 221 -6.23 36.44 46.93
N LYS A 222 -7.33 35.80 47.35
CA LYS A 222 -7.93 36.03 48.68
C LYS A 222 -6.98 35.61 49.80
N ASN A 223 -6.28 34.46 49.62
CA ASN A 223 -5.27 33.96 50.57
C ASN A 223 -4.19 35.02 50.84
N ILE A 224 -3.63 35.60 49.77
CA ILE A 224 -2.63 36.68 49.87
C ILE A 224 -3.17 37.87 50.63
N ALA A 225 -4.44 38.26 50.42
CA ALA A 225 -5.08 39.33 51.16
C ALA A 225 -5.22 39.02 52.66
N TYR A 226 -5.68 37.81 53.02
CA TYR A 226 -5.75 37.37 54.41
C TYR A 226 -4.38 37.29 55.08
N MET A 227 -3.34 36.83 54.35
CA MET A 227 -1.98 36.87 54.88
C MET A 227 -1.48 38.30 55.15
N SER A 228 -1.92 39.29 54.34
CA SER A 228 -1.64 40.71 54.58
C SER A 228 -2.31 41.23 55.82
N VAL A 229 -3.55 40.77 56.12
CA VAL A 229 -4.23 41.04 57.39
C VAL A 229 -3.46 40.43 58.54
N LEU A 230 -3.08 39.14 58.44
CA LEU A 230 -2.33 38.43 59.48
C LEU A 230 -0.99 39.11 59.86
N LYS A 231 -0.28 39.67 58.84
CA LYS A 231 0.95 40.48 59.08
C LYS A 231 0.77 41.65 60.03
N LYS A 232 -0.41 42.34 60.12
CA LYS A 232 -0.69 43.44 61.00
C LYS A 232 -0.70 43.01 62.47
N TYR A 233 -0.93 41.74 62.79
CA TYR A 233 -0.94 41.17 64.11
C TYR A 233 0.44 40.65 64.56
N LYS A 234 1.49 40.66 63.71
CA LYS A 234 2.81 40.15 64.01
C LYS A 234 3.43 40.66 65.26
N ASN A 235 3.24 42.00 65.59
CA ASN A 235 3.78 42.68 66.77
C ASN A 235 3.16 42.18 68.10
N ASN A 236 2.00 41.51 68.03
CA ASN A 236 1.30 40.94 69.17
C ASN A 236 1.62 39.48 69.42
N PHE A 237 2.42 38.84 68.53
CA PHE A 237 2.75 37.46 68.66
C PHE A 237 3.84 37.12 69.65
N ASN A 238 3.66 36.10 70.42
CA ASN A 238 4.73 35.53 71.27
C ASN A 238 5.78 34.86 70.42
N LYS A 239 6.94 34.42 70.99
CA LYS A 239 8.05 33.79 70.28
C LYS A 239 7.64 32.53 69.50
N ALA A 240 6.70 31.74 70.01
CA ALA A 240 6.24 30.53 69.36
C ALA A 240 5.30 30.84 68.18
N GLN A 241 4.46 31.85 68.32
CA GLN A 241 3.58 32.37 67.24
C GLN A 241 4.39 33.02 66.13
N ILE A 242 5.44 33.81 66.43
CA ILE A 242 6.37 34.37 65.45
C ILE A 242 7.01 33.25 64.63
N LYS A 243 7.52 32.18 65.24
CA LYS A 243 8.12 31.04 64.54
C LYS A 243 7.14 30.35 63.60
N ASN A 244 5.88 30.10 64.01
CA ASN A 244 4.84 29.52 63.18
C ASN A 244 4.41 30.45 62.02
N PHE A 245 4.30 31.74 62.29
CA PHE A 245 3.98 32.78 61.28
C PHE A 245 5.07 32.82 60.18
N GLU A 246 6.35 32.85 60.56
CA GLU A 246 7.47 32.83 59.62
C GLU A 246 7.48 31.53 58.79
N SER A 247 7.26 30.38 59.45
CA SER A 247 7.11 29.10 58.76
C SER A 247 5.93 29.11 57.78
N LEU A 248 4.77 29.64 58.16
CA LEU A 248 3.61 29.78 57.32
C LEU A 248 3.90 30.67 56.10
N GLN A 249 4.56 31.79 56.30
CA GLN A 249 4.96 32.70 55.23
C GLN A 249 5.87 32.03 54.19
N VAL A 250 6.89 31.27 54.67
CA VAL A 250 7.80 30.50 53.78
C VAL A 250 7.00 29.51 52.95
N LYS A 251 6.13 28.72 53.59
CA LYS A 251 5.32 27.70 52.92
C LYS A 251 4.35 28.32 51.87
N LEU A 252 3.64 29.40 52.19
CA LEU A 252 2.77 30.09 51.24
C LEU A 252 3.56 30.69 50.07
N ASN A 253 4.76 31.22 50.32
CA ASN A 253 5.64 31.71 49.25
C ASN A 253 6.12 30.58 48.32
N GLN A 254 6.20 29.33 48.80
CA GLN A 254 6.49 28.15 47.97
C GLN A 254 5.25 27.62 47.25
N PHE A 255 4.08 27.67 47.89
CA PHE A 255 2.82 27.14 47.39
C PHE A 255 2.30 27.89 46.14
N GLY A 256 2.31 29.21 46.17
CA GLY A 256 1.82 30.06 45.08
C GLY A 256 2.47 29.75 43.73
N PRO A 257 3.82 29.74 43.63
CA PRO A 257 4.50 29.37 42.39
C PRO A 257 4.18 27.95 41.91
N LEU A 258 3.97 26.96 42.82
CA LEU A 258 3.55 25.61 42.44
C LEU A 258 2.15 25.60 41.85
N LEU A 259 1.20 26.31 42.46
CA LEU A 259 -0.16 26.45 41.95
C LEU A 259 -0.18 27.07 40.53
N GLU A 260 0.57 28.16 40.35
CA GLU A 260 0.70 28.83 39.07
C GLU A 260 1.34 27.93 38.01
N GLN A 261 2.35 27.12 38.39
CA GLN A 261 3.01 26.15 37.52
C GLN A 261 2.05 25.05 37.08
N ILE A 262 1.26 24.49 38.00
CA ILE A 262 0.22 23.47 37.70
C ILE A 262 -0.76 24.02 36.67
N ILE A 263 -1.29 25.20 36.92
CA ILE A 263 -2.28 25.85 36.03
C ILE A 263 -1.67 26.17 34.66
N ARG A 264 -0.44 26.66 34.61
CA ARG A 264 0.27 26.99 33.37
C ARG A 264 0.50 25.73 32.52
N ILE A 265 0.98 24.63 33.11
CA ILE A 265 1.21 23.36 32.40
C ILE A 265 -0.12 22.82 31.82
N ARG A 266 -1.18 22.79 32.64
CA ARG A 266 -2.50 22.32 32.20
C ARG A 266 -3.11 23.16 31.07
N SER A 267 -2.84 24.46 31.08
CA SER A 267 -3.27 25.38 30.02
C SER A 267 -2.42 25.29 28.76
N GLY A 268 -1.29 24.63 28.79
CA GLY A 268 -0.35 24.48 27.68
C GLY A 268 -0.61 23.23 26.82
N ALA A 269 0.14 23.10 25.72
CA ALA A 269 0.04 21.96 24.82
C ALA A 269 0.61 20.67 25.41
N GLU A 270 1.53 20.78 26.37
CA GLU A 270 2.26 19.67 27.00
C GLU A 270 1.60 19.16 28.28
N TRP A 271 0.32 19.45 28.50
CA TRP A 271 -0.40 18.99 29.67
C TRP A 271 -0.49 17.46 29.77
N ASN A 272 -0.46 16.78 28.61
CA ASN A 272 -0.35 15.34 28.44
C ASN A 272 0.72 15.10 27.38
N LEU A 273 1.91 14.64 27.80
CA LEU A 273 3.07 14.50 26.93
C LEU A 273 2.89 13.45 25.85
N ALA A 274 2.24 12.31 26.16
CA ALA A 274 1.96 11.28 25.20
C ALA A 274 1.09 11.80 24.04
N ASN A 275 0.00 12.50 24.36
CA ASN A 275 -0.86 13.11 23.33
C ASN A 275 -0.13 14.21 22.55
N HIS A 276 0.69 15.00 23.22
CA HIS A 276 1.51 16.03 22.57
C HIS A 276 2.44 15.40 21.54
N TRP A 277 3.21 14.38 21.91
CA TRP A 277 4.14 13.69 21.00
C TRP A 277 3.43 12.87 19.90
N VAL A 278 2.21 12.38 20.15
CA VAL A 278 1.41 11.83 19.04
C VAL A 278 1.15 12.89 17.99
N LYS A 279 0.79 14.09 18.41
CA LYS A 279 0.46 15.21 17.50
C LYS A 279 1.68 15.76 16.78
N THR A 280 2.79 15.96 17.51
CA THR A 280 3.99 16.66 16.99
C THR A 280 5.01 15.75 16.32
N ASP A 281 5.09 14.49 16.74
CA ASP A 281 6.13 13.57 16.32
C ASP A 281 5.56 12.36 15.56
N ALA A 282 4.66 11.56 16.17
CA ALA A 282 4.21 10.32 15.58
C ALA A 282 3.31 10.51 14.35
N ALA A 283 2.30 11.38 14.43
CA ALA A 283 1.36 11.59 13.33
C ALA A 283 2.02 12.21 12.08
N PRO A 284 2.89 13.23 12.16
CA PRO A 284 3.59 13.75 11.00
C PRO A 284 4.46 12.71 10.31
N VAL A 285 5.16 11.87 11.07
CA VAL A 285 5.97 10.76 10.49
C VAL A 285 5.07 9.74 9.81
N ALA A 286 3.97 9.34 10.45
CA ALA A 286 2.99 8.42 9.87
C ALA A 286 2.40 8.99 8.56
N PHE A 287 2.08 10.29 8.51
CA PHE A 287 1.57 10.92 7.29
C PHE A 287 2.60 10.90 6.15
N ARG A 288 3.88 11.18 6.42
CA ARG A 288 4.92 11.09 5.40
C ARG A 288 5.09 9.66 4.85
N ILE A 289 5.07 8.65 5.72
CA ILE A 289 5.11 7.25 5.29
C ILE A 289 3.92 6.94 4.39
N LYS A 290 2.72 7.36 4.80
CA LYS A 290 1.48 7.15 4.03
C LYS A 290 1.54 7.80 2.65
N GLU A 291 2.02 9.02 2.55
CA GLU A 291 2.20 9.75 1.29
C GLU A 291 3.14 9.00 0.35
N LEU A 292 4.32 8.60 0.84
CA LEU A 292 5.30 7.82 0.06
C LEU A 292 4.73 6.47 -0.42
N LEU A 293 3.95 5.78 0.44
CA LEU A 293 3.30 4.52 0.10
C LEU A 293 2.18 4.71 -0.94
N GLN A 294 1.40 5.77 -0.83
CA GLN A 294 0.35 6.11 -1.79
C GLN A 294 0.94 6.46 -3.15
N GLU A 295 2.00 7.27 -3.21
CA GLU A 295 2.72 7.55 -4.45
C GLU A 295 3.26 6.27 -5.08
N MET A 296 3.87 5.38 -4.29
CA MET A 296 4.37 4.09 -4.79
C MET A 296 3.24 3.23 -5.35
N THR A 297 2.10 3.17 -4.67
CA THR A 297 0.91 2.43 -5.13
C THR A 297 0.38 3.00 -6.43
N SER A 298 0.21 4.32 -6.53
CA SER A 298 -0.29 5.00 -7.72
C SER A 298 0.62 4.74 -8.94
N VAL A 299 1.93 4.83 -8.77
CA VAL A 299 2.90 4.51 -9.84
C VAL A 299 2.79 3.03 -10.26
N GLN A 300 2.60 2.10 -9.32
CA GLN A 300 2.43 0.68 -9.67
C GLN A 300 1.11 0.41 -10.39
N GLU A 301 0.04 1.10 -10.05
CA GLU A 301 -1.26 1.03 -10.74
C GLU A 301 -1.15 1.54 -12.17
N GLU A 302 -0.52 2.70 -12.40
CA GLU A 302 -0.28 3.26 -13.73
C GLU A 302 0.56 2.32 -14.61
N LEU A 303 1.65 1.77 -14.05
CA LEU A 303 2.49 0.79 -14.73
C LEU A 303 1.75 -0.52 -15.02
N LEU A 304 0.86 -0.95 -14.13
CA LEU A 304 0.00 -2.12 -14.31
C LEU A 304 -0.98 -1.90 -15.48
N GLU A 305 -1.66 -0.76 -15.51
CA GLU A 305 -2.58 -0.40 -16.61
C GLU A 305 -1.85 -0.36 -17.95
N SER A 306 -0.65 0.21 -17.99
CA SER A 306 0.20 0.25 -19.17
C SER A 306 0.59 -1.16 -19.65
N ASP A 307 1.03 -2.04 -18.73
CA ASP A 307 1.40 -3.42 -19.02
C ASP A 307 0.19 -4.23 -19.53
N VAL A 308 -0.99 -4.07 -18.93
CA VAL A 308 -2.25 -4.72 -19.36
C VAL A 308 -2.70 -4.22 -20.74
N ALA A 309 -2.61 -2.91 -20.99
CA ALA A 309 -2.91 -2.34 -22.29
C ALA A 309 -1.95 -2.85 -23.39
N GLU A 310 -0.67 -3.02 -23.05
CA GLU A 310 0.33 -3.61 -23.95
C GLU A 310 0.01 -5.07 -24.29
N ILE A 311 -0.35 -5.90 -23.29
CA ILE A 311 -0.79 -7.28 -23.50
C ILE A 311 -2.00 -7.31 -24.44
N SER A 312 -3.03 -6.48 -24.18
CA SER A 312 -4.25 -6.42 -24.99
C SER A 312 -3.95 -6.06 -26.45
N ARG A 313 -3.14 -5.05 -26.70
CA ARG A 313 -2.73 -4.66 -28.05
C ARG A 313 -1.98 -5.77 -28.78
N LYS A 314 -1.02 -6.43 -28.10
CA LYS A 314 -0.24 -7.52 -28.67
C LYS A 314 -1.10 -8.75 -28.95
N THR A 315 -2.07 -9.04 -28.08
CA THR A 315 -3.03 -10.13 -28.28
C THR A 315 -3.92 -9.86 -29.50
N HIS A 316 -4.50 -8.65 -29.58
CA HIS A 316 -5.33 -8.26 -30.71
C HIS A 316 -4.55 -8.35 -32.05
N PHE A 317 -3.33 -7.79 -32.08
CA PHE A 317 -2.45 -7.90 -33.24
C PHE A 317 -2.16 -9.36 -33.63
N LEU A 318 -1.88 -10.22 -32.66
CA LEU A 318 -1.63 -11.65 -32.90
C LEU A 318 -2.86 -12.34 -33.53
N VAL A 319 -4.05 -12.07 -32.99
CA VAL A 319 -5.31 -12.63 -33.53
C VAL A 319 -5.52 -12.19 -34.97
N VAL A 320 -5.41 -10.89 -35.25
CA VAL A 320 -5.57 -10.34 -36.61
C VAL A 320 -4.53 -10.96 -37.56
N LEU A 321 -3.27 -11.08 -37.13
CA LEU A 321 -2.20 -11.69 -37.93
C LEU A 321 -2.51 -13.18 -38.24
N LEU A 322 -2.93 -13.96 -37.24
CA LEU A 322 -3.27 -15.37 -37.43
C LEU A 322 -4.47 -15.55 -38.40
N VAL A 323 -5.49 -14.71 -38.28
CA VAL A 323 -6.64 -14.71 -39.19
C VAL A 323 -6.21 -14.37 -40.63
N ALA A 324 -5.38 -13.35 -40.79
CA ALA A 324 -4.85 -12.97 -42.11
C ALA A 324 -3.98 -14.09 -42.73
N LEU A 325 -3.12 -14.72 -41.92
CA LEU A 325 -2.30 -15.88 -42.37
C LEU A 325 -3.16 -17.08 -42.72
N PHE A 326 -4.24 -17.35 -41.96
CA PHE A 326 -5.17 -18.43 -42.26
C PHE A 326 -5.83 -18.24 -43.63
N PHE A 327 -6.39 -17.07 -43.91
CA PHE A 327 -7.01 -16.77 -45.21
C PHE A 327 -6.00 -16.77 -46.35
N SER A 328 -4.79 -16.26 -46.13
CA SER A 328 -3.72 -16.30 -47.13
C SER A 328 -3.30 -17.74 -47.44
N ALA A 329 -3.13 -18.59 -46.44
CA ALA A 329 -2.82 -19.98 -46.59
C ALA A 329 -3.93 -20.77 -47.33
N ALA A 330 -5.21 -20.45 -47.01
CA ALA A 330 -6.36 -21.04 -47.68
C ALA A 330 -6.42 -20.69 -49.17
N LEU A 331 -6.16 -19.41 -49.52
CA LEU A 331 -6.09 -18.97 -50.93
C LEU A 331 -4.94 -19.64 -51.69
N ILE A 332 -3.74 -19.69 -51.10
CA ILE A 332 -2.55 -20.36 -51.68
C ILE A 332 -2.84 -21.85 -51.87
N SER A 333 -3.39 -22.52 -50.86
CA SER A 333 -3.76 -23.93 -50.92
C SER A 333 -4.77 -24.23 -52.02
N SER A 334 -5.81 -23.39 -52.16
CA SER A 334 -6.81 -23.50 -53.19
C SER A 334 -6.20 -23.32 -54.59
N ALA A 335 -5.32 -22.34 -54.77
CA ALA A 335 -4.63 -22.08 -56.03
C ALA A 335 -3.70 -23.25 -56.42
N LEU A 336 -2.94 -23.76 -55.43
CA LEU A 336 -2.07 -24.96 -55.63
C LEU A 336 -2.90 -26.21 -55.95
N GLY A 337 -4.00 -26.44 -55.23
CA GLY A 337 -4.94 -27.53 -55.49
C GLY A 337 -5.53 -27.49 -56.90
N ALA A 338 -6.00 -26.33 -57.36
CA ALA A 338 -6.52 -26.12 -58.68
C ALA A 338 -5.46 -26.36 -59.77
N ASN A 339 -4.20 -25.92 -59.54
CA ASN A 339 -3.08 -26.15 -60.46
C ASN A 339 -2.70 -27.66 -60.51
N ILE A 340 -2.67 -28.33 -59.38
CA ILE A 340 -2.39 -29.79 -59.31
C ILE A 340 -3.50 -30.56 -60.03
N THR A 341 -4.77 -30.26 -59.74
CA THR A 341 -5.94 -30.89 -60.39
C THR A 341 -5.92 -30.71 -61.90
N SER A 342 -5.71 -29.50 -62.40
CA SER A 342 -5.66 -29.21 -63.80
C SER A 342 -4.45 -29.82 -64.53
N SER A 343 -3.30 -29.94 -63.85
CA SER A 343 -2.04 -30.43 -64.43
C SER A 343 -1.78 -31.94 -64.26
N ILE A 344 -2.56 -32.61 -63.38
CA ILE A 344 -2.39 -34.06 -63.11
C ILE A 344 -3.70 -34.80 -63.30
N SER A 345 -4.75 -34.45 -62.52
CA SER A 345 -6.00 -35.24 -62.52
C SER A 345 -6.75 -35.16 -63.85
N LYS A 346 -6.80 -33.97 -64.44
CA LYS A 346 -7.54 -33.76 -65.71
C LYS A 346 -6.90 -34.52 -66.87
N PRO A 347 -5.57 -34.47 -67.14
CA PRO A 347 -4.94 -35.29 -68.17
C PRO A 347 -5.09 -36.84 -67.95
N ILE A 348 -5.02 -37.31 -66.71
CA ILE A 348 -5.27 -38.70 -66.36
C ILE A 348 -6.71 -39.10 -66.73
N LEU A 349 -7.69 -38.24 -66.35
CA LEU A 349 -9.07 -38.50 -66.65
C LEU A 349 -9.32 -38.56 -68.20
N ASP A 350 -8.66 -37.65 -68.95
CA ASP A 350 -8.74 -37.64 -70.41
C ASP A 350 -8.17 -38.99 -71.02
N VAL A 351 -7.07 -39.50 -70.48
CA VAL A 351 -6.54 -40.85 -70.89
C VAL A 351 -7.57 -41.91 -70.53
N CYS A 352 -8.11 -41.95 -69.31
CA CYS A 352 -9.10 -42.92 -68.85
C CYS A 352 -10.35 -42.91 -69.74
N ASN A 353 -10.90 -41.73 -70.02
CA ASN A 353 -12.09 -41.54 -70.82
C ASN A 353 -11.84 -42.05 -72.29
N LEU A 354 -10.67 -41.73 -72.86
CA LEU A 354 -10.33 -42.18 -74.24
C LEU A 354 -10.09 -43.64 -74.25
N ALA A 355 -9.47 -44.27 -73.27
CA ALA A 355 -9.31 -45.69 -73.15
C ALA A 355 -10.65 -46.44 -73.05
N ASP A 356 -11.61 -45.85 -72.25
CA ASP A 356 -12.95 -46.44 -72.17
C ASP A 356 -13.74 -46.35 -73.47
N GLU A 357 -13.67 -45.17 -74.18
CA GLU A 357 -14.28 -45.01 -75.51
C GLU A 357 -13.76 -46.14 -76.49
N ILE A 358 -12.48 -46.48 -76.46
CA ILE A 358 -11.87 -47.51 -77.33
C ILE A 358 -12.29 -48.87 -76.85
N ALA A 359 -12.33 -49.23 -75.62
CA ALA A 359 -12.75 -50.49 -75.05
C ALA A 359 -14.17 -50.88 -75.43
N HIS A 360 -15.06 -49.87 -75.59
CA HIS A 360 -16.43 -50.05 -76.02
C HIS A 360 -16.59 -50.08 -77.56
N GLY A 361 -15.48 -50.14 -78.28
CA GLY A 361 -15.49 -50.33 -79.75
C GLY A 361 -15.72 -49.01 -80.56
N ASN A 362 -15.78 -47.90 -79.95
CA ASN A 362 -15.96 -46.60 -80.59
C ASN A 362 -14.69 -46.24 -81.41
N GLN A 363 -14.81 -46.09 -82.74
CA GLN A 363 -13.73 -45.54 -83.57
C GLN A 363 -13.55 -44.05 -83.31
N THR A 364 -12.50 -43.71 -82.66
CA THR A 364 -12.21 -42.28 -82.38
C THR A 364 -10.94 -41.83 -83.10
N LYS A 365 -11.02 -40.70 -83.78
CA LYS A 365 -9.85 -39.99 -84.35
C LYS A 365 -9.26 -38.98 -83.32
N LYS A 366 -9.81 -38.94 -82.09
CA LYS A 366 -9.28 -38.09 -81.05
C LYS A 366 -7.85 -38.54 -80.68
N ARG A 367 -7.01 -37.58 -80.38
CA ARG A 367 -5.66 -37.78 -79.84
C ARG A 367 -5.54 -36.98 -78.54
N LEU A 368 -4.80 -37.55 -77.60
CA LEU A 368 -4.52 -36.82 -76.36
C LEU A 368 -3.55 -35.69 -76.60
N PRO A 369 -3.83 -34.51 -76.06
CA PRO A 369 -2.91 -33.39 -76.20
C PRO A 369 -1.64 -33.63 -75.40
N VAL A 370 -0.45 -33.43 -76.00
CA VAL A 370 0.86 -33.50 -75.33
C VAL A 370 1.30 -32.12 -74.90
N PHE A 371 0.85 -31.72 -73.72
CA PHE A 371 1.07 -30.33 -73.22
C PHE A 371 2.28 -30.19 -72.27
N SER A 372 2.98 -31.28 -71.88
CA SER A 372 4.09 -31.26 -70.92
C SER A 372 5.18 -32.26 -71.25
N GLY A 373 6.42 -31.91 -70.89
CA GLY A 373 7.58 -32.82 -71.01
C GLY A 373 7.77 -33.79 -69.82
N ASN A 374 6.73 -34.04 -69.05
CA ASN A 374 6.75 -34.90 -67.85
C ASN A 374 6.12 -36.28 -68.13
N GLU A 375 5.93 -37.12 -67.07
CA GLU A 375 5.38 -38.46 -67.14
C GLU A 375 4.00 -38.47 -67.84
N LEU A 376 3.16 -37.48 -67.72
CA LEU A 376 1.84 -37.36 -68.35
C LEU A 376 1.96 -37.09 -69.88
N GLY A 377 2.91 -36.22 -70.21
CA GLY A 377 3.21 -35.97 -71.62
C GLY A 377 3.72 -37.22 -72.30
N THR A 378 4.63 -37.98 -71.68
CA THR A 378 5.12 -39.29 -72.18
C THR A 378 3.97 -40.31 -72.28
N LEU A 379 3.10 -40.39 -71.26
CA LEU A 379 1.90 -41.25 -71.30
C LEU A 379 0.97 -40.90 -72.46
N SER A 380 0.67 -39.63 -72.66
CA SER A 380 -0.19 -39.15 -73.75
C SER A 380 0.42 -39.46 -75.11
N GLN A 381 1.74 -39.30 -75.26
CA GLN A 381 2.45 -39.61 -76.48
C GLN A 381 2.46 -41.16 -76.80
N SER A 382 2.77 -41.98 -75.76
CA SER A 382 2.74 -43.44 -75.89
C SER A 382 1.34 -43.95 -76.19
N PHE A 383 0.32 -43.36 -75.55
CA PHE A 383 -1.07 -43.73 -75.82
C PHE A 383 -1.54 -43.31 -77.24
N ASN A 384 -1.12 -42.18 -77.74
CA ASN A 384 -1.38 -41.79 -79.14
C ASN A 384 -0.69 -42.71 -80.13
N GLN A 385 0.55 -43.14 -79.87
CA GLN A 385 1.27 -44.14 -80.72
C GLN A 385 0.57 -45.50 -80.70
N LEU A 386 0.01 -45.89 -79.55
CA LEU A 386 -0.79 -47.15 -79.51
C LEU A 386 -2.05 -47.03 -80.35
N LEU A 387 -2.71 -45.87 -80.29
CA LEU A 387 -3.89 -45.58 -81.13
C LEU A 387 -3.58 -45.58 -82.63
N ASP A 388 -2.42 -45.07 -83.02
CA ASP A 388 -1.99 -45.08 -84.44
C ASP A 388 -1.77 -46.54 -84.93
N ARG A 389 -1.08 -47.36 -84.11
CA ARG A 389 -0.89 -48.78 -84.44
C ARG A 389 -2.19 -49.57 -84.49
N LEU A 390 -3.14 -49.37 -83.58
CA LEU A 390 -4.45 -50.03 -83.60
C LEU A 390 -5.26 -49.62 -84.81
N GLN A 391 -5.08 -48.39 -85.32
CA GLN A 391 -5.71 -47.96 -86.59
C GLN A 391 -5.07 -48.52 -87.81
N GLU A 392 -3.72 -48.71 -87.86
CA GLU A 392 -2.98 -49.33 -88.93
C GLU A 392 -3.34 -50.83 -89.04
N GLU A 393 -3.31 -51.62 -87.93
CA GLU A 393 -3.72 -52.99 -87.90
C GLU A 393 -5.16 -53.24 -88.37
N LYS A 394 -6.09 -52.33 -88.07
CA LYS A 394 -7.45 -52.48 -88.53
C LYS A 394 -7.65 -52.11 -90.01
N LEU A 395 -6.75 -51.32 -90.59
CA LEU A 395 -6.72 -51.06 -92.03
C LEU A 395 -6.14 -52.23 -92.79
N GLU A 396 -5.05 -52.88 -92.27
CA GLU A 396 -4.46 -54.10 -92.86
C GLU A 396 -5.40 -55.32 -92.80
N ASN A 397 -6.27 -55.40 -91.77
CA ASN A 397 -7.23 -56.52 -91.65
C ASN A 397 -8.56 -56.31 -92.44
N LYS A 398 -8.69 -55.16 -93.19
CA LYS A 398 -9.86 -54.87 -94.03
C LYS A 398 -9.63 -55.10 -95.55
N ASP A 399 -8.39 -55.30 -95.98
CA ASP A 399 -8.03 -55.71 -97.32
C ASP A 399 -7.91 -57.25 -97.37
#